data_5fe102addc7cc3b05191709a8852ebf9
#
_entry.id   5fe102addc7cc3b05191709a8852ebf9
#
_cell.length_a   1.000
_cell.length_b   1.000
_cell.length_c   1.000
_cell.angle_alpha   90.00
_cell.angle_beta   90.00
_cell.angle_gamma   90.00
#
_symmetry.space_group_name_H-M   'P 1'
#
loop_
_entity.id
_entity.type
_entity.pdbx_description
1 polymer ?
#
loop_
_entity_poly.entity_id
_entity_poly.type
_entity_poly.pdbx_seq_one_letter_code
_entity_poly.pdbx_strand_id
1 'polypeptide(L)'
;MKYAKIYIPILLLLIAKISFTQFSSSDGAFGSKENPIRIALVPSQEAGKVVTSANKLIDILHVKTGYWFVTYTPSNYIVAVEAFGTNKADIGFLNTFSYILAQRKYGAEAVLKIVRRNGDTTYGGQFIAHVDSRINSLKDLHGKRVAFVDPASASGYILPKAQLNSAGVQPAQEVFAQRHDNVVMMVYQRQVDAGAAYYSAPDRETGETQDAVALVLKQYPDAHKKLKTICYTERIANDPIIFRKNFPREMRESIVSTLVEIFHTPEGKKIMSGLYGIEGLLPCRDEDYEPLRRMLKEQGMDVEELIKKTKK
;
A
#
# COMPACT_ATOMS: atom_id res chain seq x y z
N MET A 1 13.49 -98.37 -3.89
CA MET A 1 13.97 -97.01 -4.13
C MET A 1 12.81 -96.20 -4.71
N LYS A 2 12.19 -95.33 -3.89
CA LYS A 2 11.01 -94.52 -4.25
C LYS A 2 11.46 -93.08 -4.48
N TYR A 3 11.29 -92.55 -5.67
CA TYR A 3 11.54 -91.18 -6.01
C TYR A 3 10.35 -90.33 -5.57
N ALA A 4 10.59 -89.39 -4.62
CA ALA A 4 9.60 -88.39 -4.23
C ALA A 4 9.64 -87.25 -5.24
N LYS A 5 8.52 -86.94 -5.85
CA LYS A 5 8.35 -85.74 -6.71
C LYS A 5 8.04 -84.51 -5.81
N ILE A 6 8.95 -83.53 -5.81
CA ILE A 6 8.77 -82.24 -5.13
C ILE A 6 7.96 -81.36 -6.13
N TYR A 7 6.74 -81.00 -5.73
CA TYR A 7 5.94 -79.94 -6.39
C TYR A 7 6.31 -78.58 -5.78
N ILE A 8 6.86 -77.73 -6.61
CA ILE A 8 7.09 -76.28 -6.24
C ILE A 8 5.84 -75.54 -6.71
N PRO A 9 5.09 -74.87 -5.80
CA PRO A 9 4.01 -74.01 -6.23
C PRO A 9 4.57 -72.68 -6.76
N ILE A 10 4.24 -72.39 -8.03
CA ILE A 10 4.50 -71.08 -8.64
C ILE A 10 3.60 -70.08 -8.00
N LEU A 11 4.20 -69.18 -7.14
CA LEU A 11 3.53 -68.07 -6.54
C LEU A 11 3.41 -66.93 -7.60
N LEU A 12 2.21 -66.79 -8.18
CA LEU A 12 1.88 -65.66 -9.06
C LEU A 12 1.85 -64.37 -8.22
N LEU A 13 2.90 -63.58 -8.36
CA LEU A 13 2.92 -62.19 -7.82
C LEU A 13 1.99 -61.32 -8.69
N LEU A 14 0.79 -61.09 -8.23
CA LEU A 14 -0.09 -60.02 -8.71
C LEU A 14 0.53 -58.67 -8.30
N ILE A 15 1.24 -58.00 -9.21
CA ILE A 15 1.65 -56.62 -9.05
C ILE A 15 0.40 -55.75 -9.25
N ALA A 16 -0.25 -55.40 -8.14
CA ALA A 16 -1.27 -54.36 -8.14
C ALA A 16 -0.58 -53.04 -8.52
N LYS A 17 -0.84 -52.59 -9.76
CA LYS A 17 -0.54 -51.20 -10.13
C LYS A 17 -1.38 -50.31 -9.28
N ILE A 18 -0.83 -49.83 -8.14
CA ILE A 18 -1.37 -48.71 -7.39
C ILE A 18 -1.19 -47.49 -8.30
N SER A 19 -2.24 -47.15 -9.04
CA SER A 19 -2.34 -45.85 -9.69
C SER A 19 -2.30 -44.79 -8.56
N PHE A 20 -1.15 -44.19 -8.35
CA PHE A 20 -1.06 -42.94 -7.64
C PHE A 20 -1.87 -41.92 -8.43
N THR A 21 -3.15 -41.81 -8.15
CA THR A 21 -3.91 -40.61 -8.47
C THR A 21 -3.21 -39.52 -7.70
N GLN A 22 -2.38 -38.73 -8.41
CA GLN A 22 -1.97 -37.41 -7.90
C GLN A 22 -3.27 -36.73 -7.49
N PHE A 23 -3.42 -36.53 -6.18
CA PHE A 23 -4.32 -35.52 -5.65
C PHE A 23 -3.77 -34.18 -6.19
N SER A 24 -4.21 -33.82 -7.39
CA SER A 24 -4.17 -32.48 -7.88
C SER A 24 -5.00 -31.72 -6.88
N SER A 25 -4.36 -30.89 -6.03
CA SER A 25 -5.07 -29.93 -5.22
C SER A 25 -6.00 -29.16 -6.16
N SER A 26 -7.30 -29.28 -5.92
CA SER A 26 -8.34 -28.65 -6.72
C SER A 26 -8.41 -27.15 -6.38
N ASP A 27 -7.27 -26.45 -6.38
CA ASP A 27 -7.26 -25.02 -6.47
C ASP A 27 -7.68 -24.68 -7.90
N GLY A 28 -8.88 -24.10 -8.04
CA GLY A 28 -9.42 -23.71 -9.35
C GLY A 28 -8.41 -22.85 -10.14
N ALA A 29 -8.66 -22.66 -11.43
CA ALA A 29 -7.81 -21.81 -12.27
C ALA A 29 -7.63 -20.44 -11.63
N PHE A 30 -6.44 -19.85 -11.72
CA PHE A 30 -6.15 -18.52 -11.16
C PHE A 30 -7.14 -17.49 -11.74
N GLY A 31 -7.79 -16.72 -10.88
CA GLY A 31 -8.86 -15.80 -11.22
C GLY A 31 -10.26 -16.44 -11.21
N SER A 32 -10.40 -17.72 -10.84
CA SER A 32 -11.70 -18.35 -10.59
C SER A 32 -12.23 -18.00 -9.19
N LYS A 33 -13.46 -18.42 -8.90
CA LYS A 33 -14.09 -18.22 -7.57
C LYS A 33 -13.33 -18.98 -6.47
N GLU A 34 -12.77 -20.13 -6.79
CA GLU A 34 -12.02 -20.99 -5.88
C GLU A 34 -10.60 -20.47 -5.65
N ASN A 35 -10.05 -19.73 -6.64
CA ASN A 35 -8.70 -19.16 -6.58
C ASN A 35 -8.71 -17.69 -7.09
N PRO A 36 -9.34 -16.76 -6.35
CA PRO A 36 -9.52 -15.39 -6.78
C PRO A 36 -8.23 -14.58 -6.77
N ILE A 37 -8.20 -13.50 -7.56
CA ILE A 37 -7.12 -12.51 -7.56
C ILE A 37 -7.20 -11.71 -6.26
N ARG A 38 -6.09 -11.61 -5.53
CA ARG A 38 -5.99 -10.96 -4.22
C ARG A 38 -5.45 -9.56 -4.35
N ILE A 39 -6.23 -8.57 -3.91
CA ILE A 39 -5.86 -7.15 -3.93
C ILE A 39 -5.54 -6.69 -2.52
N ALA A 40 -4.28 -6.34 -2.26
CA ALA A 40 -3.85 -5.74 -1.01
C ALA A 40 -4.04 -4.23 -1.01
N LEU A 41 -4.64 -3.69 0.05
CA LEU A 41 -4.91 -2.26 0.24
C LEU A 41 -4.05 -1.75 1.40
N VAL A 42 -3.20 -0.74 1.17
CA VAL A 42 -2.36 -0.18 2.23
C VAL A 42 -3.21 0.41 3.37
N PRO A 43 -2.92 0.12 4.66
CA PRO A 43 -3.73 0.58 5.79
C PRO A 43 -3.40 2.05 6.17
N SER A 44 -3.48 2.98 5.22
CA SER A 44 -3.03 4.38 5.41
C SER A 44 -4.05 5.31 6.06
N GLN A 45 -5.32 4.89 6.12
CA GLN A 45 -6.45 5.64 6.67
C GLN A 45 -7.52 4.68 7.20
N GLU A 46 -8.60 5.22 7.78
CA GLU A 46 -9.70 4.41 8.31
C GLU A 46 -10.27 3.43 7.26
N ALA A 47 -10.42 2.17 7.66
CA ALA A 47 -10.75 1.07 6.75
C ALA A 47 -12.16 1.16 6.15
N GLY A 48 -13.15 1.71 6.87
CA GLY A 48 -14.56 1.60 6.49
C GLY A 48 -14.88 2.13 5.09
N LYS A 49 -14.42 3.34 4.75
CA LYS A 49 -14.63 3.94 3.43
C LYS A 49 -13.83 3.21 2.35
N VAL A 50 -12.59 2.85 2.64
CA VAL A 50 -11.70 2.16 1.72
C VAL A 50 -12.25 0.78 1.36
N VAL A 51 -12.65 -0.02 2.35
CA VAL A 51 -13.24 -1.35 2.15
C VAL A 51 -14.54 -1.28 1.35
N THR A 52 -15.42 -0.33 1.68
CA THR A 52 -16.68 -0.15 0.93
C THR A 52 -16.42 0.16 -0.55
N SER A 53 -15.47 1.04 -0.85
CA SER A 53 -15.11 1.39 -2.23
C SER A 53 -14.40 0.23 -2.93
N ALA A 54 -13.52 -0.49 -2.23
CA ALA A 54 -12.83 -1.65 -2.77
C ALA A 54 -13.78 -2.79 -3.15
N ASN A 55 -14.80 -3.06 -2.32
CA ASN A 55 -15.81 -4.08 -2.64
C ASN A 55 -16.58 -3.72 -3.92
N LYS A 56 -16.99 -2.46 -4.08
CA LYS A 56 -17.61 -2.01 -5.33
C LYS A 56 -16.68 -2.06 -6.54
N LEU A 57 -15.39 -1.79 -6.34
CA LEU A 57 -14.40 -1.91 -7.41
C LEU A 57 -14.27 -3.35 -7.89
N ILE A 58 -14.15 -4.34 -6.98
CA ILE A 58 -14.03 -5.74 -7.38
C ILE A 58 -15.28 -6.27 -8.06
N ASP A 59 -16.48 -5.77 -7.72
CA ASP A 59 -17.72 -6.11 -8.43
C ASP A 59 -17.65 -5.63 -9.89
N ILE A 60 -17.20 -4.40 -10.14
CA ILE A 60 -17.02 -3.87 -11.50
C ILE A 60 -15.96 -4.67 -12.25
N LEU A 61 -14.81 -4.95 -11.61
CA LEU A 61 -13.74 -5.75 -12.20
C LEU A 61 -14.24 -7.14 -12.58
N HIS A 62 -14.99 -7.80 -11.69
CA HIS A 62 -15.58 -9.11 -11.97
C HIS A 62 -16.50 -9.08 -13.19
N VAL A 63 -17.45 -8.15 -13.23
CA VAL A 63 -18.43 -8.02 -14.33
C VAL A 63 -17.72 -7.75 -15.67
N LYS A 64 -16.67 -6.94 -15.67
CA LYS A 64 -15.97 -6.52 -16.90
C LYS A 64 -14.96 -7.55 -17.40
N THR A 65 -14.26 -8.24 -16.49
CA THR A 65 -13.16 -9.15 -16.85
C THR A 65 -13.53 -10.62 -16.77
N GLY A 66 -14.61 -10.97 -16.06
CA GLY A 66 -14.99 -12.36 -15.75
C GLY A 66 -14.15 -12.99 -14.64
N TYR A 67 -13.11 -12.32 -14.12
CA TYR A 67 -12.27 -12.86 -13.04
C TYR A 67 -12.88 -12.56 -11.67
N TRP A 68 -12.60 -13.43 -10.70
CA TRP A 68 -12.97 -13.21 -9.30
C TRP A 68 -11.86 -12.51 -8.54
N PHE A 69 -12.25 -11.62 -7.65
CA PHE A 69 -11.34 -10.82 -6.84
C PHE A 69 -11.74 -10.87 -5.37
N VAL A 70 -10.75 -10.74 -4.50
CA VAL A 70 -10.94 -10.48 -3.08
C VAL A 70 -10.00 -9.34 -2.66
N THR A 71 -10.48 -8.49 -1.76
CA THR A 71 -9.67 -7.41 -1.19
C THR A 71 -9.40 -7.68 0.28
N TYR A 72 -8.26 -7.23 0.77
CA TYR A 72 -7.95 -7.22 2.18
C TYR A 72 -7.02 -6.06 2.54
N THR A 73 -7.12 -5.62 3.78
CA THR A 73 -6.26 -4.59 4.35
C THR A 73 -5.32 -5.25 5.34
N PRO A 74 -4.01 -5.34 5.05
CA PRO A 74 -3.01 -5.84 5.98
C PRO A 74 -2.95 -5.02 7.27
N SER A 75 -2.41 -5.60 8.36
CA SER A 75 -2.31 -4.93 9.66
C SER A 75 -1.37 -3.71 9.66
N ASN A 76 -0.36 -3.70 8.79
CA ASN A 76 0.57 -2.60 8.61
C ASN A 76 1.18 -2.61 7.20
N TYR A 77 1.98 -1.61 6.88
CA TYR A 77 2.58 -1.42 5.55
C TYR A 77 3.58 -2.52 5.18
N ILE A 78 4.36 -3.01 6.14
CA ILE A 78 5.32 -4.10 5.89
C ILE A 78 4.60 -5.42 5.60
N VAL A 79 3.51 -5.72 6.31
CA VAL A 79 2.69 -6.90 6.02
C VAL A 79 2.09 -6.83 4.61
N ALA A 80 1.75 -5.63 4.12
CA ALA A 80 1.33 -5.43 2.74
C ALA A 80 2.43 -5.80 1.73
N VAL A 81 3.68 -5.42 2.00
CA VAL A 81 4.86 -5.79 1.19
C VAL A 81 5.11 -7.30 1.23
N GLU A 82 5.15 -7.90 2.43
CA GLU A 82 5.42 -9.33 2.63
C GLU A 82 4.35 -10.23 1.97
N ALA A 83 3.14 -9.72 1.77
CA ALA A 83 2.08 -10.46 1.10
C ALA A 83 2.42 -10.86 -0.35
N PHE A 84 3.26 -10.06 -1.03
CA PHE A 84 3.76 -10.40 -2.38
C PHE A 84 4.74 -11.57 -2.36
N GLY A 85 5.57 -11.69 -1.31
CA GLY A 85 6.52 -12.81 -1.16
C GLY A 85 5.88 -14.10 -0.69
N THR A 86 4.69 -14.03 -0.08
CA THR A 86 3.96 -15.19 0.46
C THR A 86 2.76 -15.60 -0.40
N ASN A 87 2.66 -15.06 -1.62
CA ASN A 87 1.54 -15.27 -2.54
C ASN A 87 0.16 -14.95 -1.93
N LYS A 88 0.11 -13.99 -1.00
CA LYS A 88 -1.13 -13.49 -0.41
C LYS A 88 -1.64 -12.21 -1.08
N ALA A 89 -0.85 -11.61 -1.97
CA ALA A 89 -1.22 -10.49 -2.81
C ALA A 89 -0.79 -10.74 -4.26
N ASP A 90 -1.69 -10.46 -5.17
CA ASP A 90 -1.46 -10.51 -6.61
C ASP A 90 -1.39 -9.10 -7.20
N ILE A 91 -2.19 -8.18 -6.64
CA ILE A 91 -2.24 -6.75 -6.97
C ILE A 91 -2.16 -5.97 -5.66
N GLY A 92 -1.57 -4.77 -5.70
CA GLY A 92 -1.50 -3.90 -4.53
C GLY A 92 -1.75 -2.43 -4.87
N PHE A 93 -2.55 -1.77 -4.04
CA PHE A 93 -2.62 -0.33 -3.95
C PHE A 93 -1.69 0.07 -2.81
N LEU A 94 -0.40 0.26 -3.11
CA LEU A 94 0.63 0.52 -2.13
C LEU A 94 1.17 1.95 -2.26
N ASN A 95 1.71 2.49 -1.16
CA ASN A 95 2.45 3.74 -1.25
C ASN A 95 3.80 3.55 -1.96
N THR A 96 4.38 4.64 -2.42
CA THR A 96 5.60 4.67 -3.21
C THR A 96 6.77 3.92 -2.55
N PHE A 97 6.99 4.07 -1.24
CA PHE A 97 8.08 3.37 -0.56
C PHE A 97 7.81 1.88 -0.38
N SER A 98 6.58 1.49 -0.02
CA SER A 98 6.18 0.08 0.04
C SER A 98 6.32 -0.62 -1.31
N TYR A 99 6.06 0.10 -2.43
CA TYR A 99 6.35 -0.42 -3.77
C TYR A 99 7.85 -0.69 -3.96
N ILE A 100 8.73 0.27 -3.64
CA ILE A 100 10.17 0.09 -3.75
C ILE A 100 10.64 -1.16 -2.98
N LEU A 101 10.08 -1.40 -1.79
CA LEU A 101 10.34 -2.60 -1.01
C LEU A 101 9.84 -3.88 -1.71
N ALA A 102 8.61 -3.88 -2.20
CA ALA A 102 7.99 -5.04 -2.86
C ALA A 102 8.73 -5.36 -4.19
N GLN A 103 9.13 -4.34 -4.94
CA GLN A 103 9.92 -4.49 -6.15
C GLN A 103 11.28 -5.12 -5.84
N ARG A 104 12.03 -4.56 -4.89
CA ARG A 104 13.37 -5.04 -4.54
C ARG A 104 13.37 -6.47 -3.99
N LYS A 105 12.41 -6.82 -3.13
CA LYS A 105 12.35 -8.13 -2.47
C LYS A 105 11.69 -9.21 -3.31
N TYR A 106 10.65 -8.87 -4.06
CA TYR A 106 9.75 -9.83 -4.68
C TYR A 106 9.56 -9.61 -6.17
N GLY A 107 10.18 -8.58 -6.76
CA GLY A 107 10.08 -8.27 -8.17
C GLY A 107 8.68 -7.80 -8.59
N ALA A 108 7.92 -7.19 -7.68
CA ALA A 108 6.64 -6.59 -8.01
C ALA A 108 6.81 -5.44 -9.02
N GLU A 109 5.85 -5.28 -9.92
CA GLU A 109 5.91 -4.35 -11.04
C GLU A 109 4.89 -3.22 -10.85
N ALA A 110 5.32 -1.96 -10.92
CA ALA A 110 4.42 -0.80 -11.00
C ALA A 110 3.86 -0.71 -12.42
N VAL A 111 2.55 -0.58 -12.54
CA VAL A 111 1.87 -0.57 -13.85
C VAL A 111 1.09 0.73 -14.07
N LEU A 112 0.40 1.19 -13.02
CA LEU A 112 -0.34 2.45 -13.04
C LEU A 112 0.07 3.29 -11.83
N LYS A 113 0.12 4.60 -11.98
CA LYS A 113 0.20 5.56 -10.86
C LYS A 113 -1.08 6.34 -10.72
N ILE A 114 -1.47 6.64 -9.50
CA ILE A 114 -2.67 7.40 -9.24
C ILE A 114 -2.47 8.88 -9.62
N VAL A 115 -3.55 9.48 -10.10
CA VAL A 115 -3.67 10.93 -10.29
C VAL A 115 -4.61 11.44 -9.21
N ARG A 116 -4.19 12.47 -8.49
CA ARG A 116 -5.00 13.11 -7.44
C ARG A 116 -5.75 14.30 -8.00
N ARG A 117 -6.52 14.95 -7.17
CA ARG A 117 -7.21 16.20 -7.51
C ARG A 117 -6.23 17.19 -8.16
N ASN A 118 -6.73 18.07 -9.01
CA ASN A 118 -5.95 19.03 -9.82
C ASN A 118 -5.07 18.37 -10.91
N GLY A 119 -5.22 17.09 -11.20
CA GLY A 119 -4.34 16.36 -12.13
C GLY A 119 -2.95 16.08 -11.56
N ASP A 120 -2.77 16.19 -10.24
CA ASP A 120 -1.48 15.99 -9.59
C ASP A 120 -0.99 14.55 -9.70
N THR A 121 0.21 14.36 -10.27
CA THR A 121 0.89 13.05 -10.40
C THR A 121 2.00 12.85 -9.39
N THR A 122 2.18 13.84 -8.49
CA THR A 122 3.15 13.81 -7.39
C THR A 122 2.48 14.27 -6.10
N TYR A 123 3.02 13.86 -4.96
CA TYR A 123 2.59 14.28 -3.62
C TYR A 123 3.79 14.37 -2.69
N GLY A 124 3.57 14.85 -1.47
CA GLY A 124 4.63 14.91 -0.46
C GLY A 124 4.09 14.66 0.94
N GLY A 125 4.93 14.94 1.91
CA GLY A 125 4.57 15.03 3.32
C GLY A 125 4.47 16.47 3.78
N GLN A 126 3.88 16.64 4.95
CA GLN A 126 3.88 17.89 5.71
C GLN A 126 4.09 17.59 7.19
N PHE A 127 4.72 18.50 7.90
CA PHE A 127 4.66 18.54 9.34
C PHE A 127 3.54 19.49 9.77
N ILE A 128 2.71 19.01 10.69
CA ILE A 128 1.61 19.77 11.29
C ILE A 128 1.80 19.91 12.78
N ALA A 129 1.35 21.05 13.33
CA ALA A 129 1.30 21.31 14.76
C ALA A 129 0.00 22.03 15.12
N HIS A 130 -0.36 22.03 16.40
CA HIS A 130 -1.49 22.83 16.88
C HIS A 130 -1.18 24.34 16.74
N VAL A 131 -2.15 25.16 16.34
CA VAL A 131 -1.97 26.61 16.13
C VAL A 131 -1.44 27.32 17.38
N ASP A 132 -1.88 26.91 18.58
CA ASP A 132 -1.43 27.47 19.87
C ASP A 132 -0.05 26.96 20.31
N SER A 133 0.58 26.05 19.54
CA SER A 133 1.94 25.61 19.85
C SER A 133 2.96 26.68 19.46
N ARG A 134 4.11 26.67 20.15
CA ARG A 134 5.25 27.54 19.78
C ARG A 134 6.10 26.95 18.65
N ILE A 135 5.61 25.92 17.97
CA ILE A 135 6.31 25.25 16.86
C ILE A 135 5.93 25.95 15.56
N ASN A 136 6.89 26.59 14.91
CA ASN A 136 6.70 27.37 13.68
C ASN A 136 7.68 26.98 12.57
N SER A 137 8.67 26.17 12.89
CA SER A 137 9.68 25.71 11.94
C SER A 137 10.09 24.27 12.22
N LEU A 138 10.76 23.63 11.23
CA LEU A 138 11.32 22.30 11.40
C LEU A 138 12.28 22.19 12.58
N LYS A 139 13.07 23.24 12.85
CA LYS A 139 14.04 23.28 13.96
C LYS A 139 13.37 23.19 15.33
N ASP A 140 12.14 23.69 15.46
CA ASP A 140 11.38 23.65 16.71
C ASP A 140 10.95 22.25 17.10
N LEU A 141 11.08 21.26 16.18
CA LEU A 141 10.81 19.85 16.45
C LEU A 141 11.94 19.15 17.23
N HIS A 142 13.10 19.80 17.39
CA HIS A 142 14.18 19.24 18.19
C HIS A 142 13.72 19.05 19.64
N GLY A 143 13.91 17.85 20.19
CA GLY A 143 13.48 17.52 21.56
C GLY A 143 11.96 17.42 21.77
N LYS A 144 11.15 17.38 20.71
CA LYS A 144 9.69 17.26 20.77
C LYS A 144 9.21 15.82 20.55
N ARG A 145 7.97 15.54 20.94
CA ARG A 145 7.27 14.31 20.61
C ARG A 145 6.61 14.47 19.23
N VAL A 146 7.02 13.68 18.27
CA VAL A 146 6.51 13.76 16.88
C VAL A 146 5.83 12.45 16.51
N ALA A 147 4.57 12.56 16.04
CA ALA A 147 3.84 11.43 15.50
C ALA A 147 4.17 11.21 14.02
N PHE A 148 4.39 9.98 13.67
CA PHE A 148 4.56 9.47 12.29
C PHE A 148 3.51 8.41 11.99
N VAL A 149 3.31 8.09 10.73
CA VAL A 149 2.32 7.09 10.32
C VAL A 149 2.83 5.67 10.57
N ASP A 150 3.76 5.22 9.76
CA ASP A 150 4.32 3.87 9.78
C ASP A 150 5.75 3.96 9.24
N PRO A 151 6.70 3.16 9.73
CA PRO A 151 8.08 3.18 9.21
C PRO A 151 8.21 2.97 7.71
N ALA A 152 7.24 2.34 7.05
CA ALA A 152 7.19 2.17 5.59
C ALA A 152 6.26 3.17 4.89
N SER A 153 5.78 4.21 5.57
CA SER A 153 5.02 5.30 4.94
C SER A 153 5.95 6.30 4.27
N ALA A 154 5.82 6.50 2.96
CA ALA A 154 6.63 7.45 2.21
C ALA A 154 6.47 8.89 2.76
N SER A 155 5.25 9.43 2.76
CA SER A 155 4.96 10.81 3.17
C SER A 155 4.78 11.01 4.66
N GLY A 156 4.41 9.93 5.39
CA GLY A 156 4.20 10.01 6.84
C GLY A 156 5.41 9.65 7.69
N TYR A 157 6.53 9.20 7.07
CA TYR A 157 7.76 8.89 7.79
C TYR A 157 9.03 9.10 6.96
N ILE A 158 9.16 8.44 5.79
CA ILE A 158 10.43 8.40 5.04
C ILE A 158 10.89 9.79 4.62
N LEU A 159 10.05 10.55 3.92
CA LEU A 159 10.37 11.93 3.51
C LEU A 159 10.56 12.86 4.72
N PRO A 160 9.65 12.88 5.71
CA PRO A 160 9.84 13.65 6.93
C PRO A 160 11.13 13.30 7.68
N LYS A 161 11.47 12.02 7.80
CA LYS A 161 12.70 11.57 8.49
C LYS A 161 13.96 12.03 7.76
N ALA A 162 13.97 11.91 6.43
CA ALA A 162 15.08 12.43 5.61
C ALA A 162 15.26 13.94 5.81
N GLN A 163 14.16 14.70 5.84
CA GLN A 163 14.19 16.14 6.06
C GLN A 163 14.69 16.52 7.46
N LEU A 164 14.26 15.79 8.51
CA LEU A 164 14.76 15.98 9.88
C LEU A 164 16.26 15.68 9.96
N ASN A 165 16.71 14.57 9.36
CA ASN A 165 18.12 14.19 9.33
C ASN A 165 18.98 15.24 8.63
N SER A 166 18.57 15.74 7.47
CA SER A 166 19.27 16.79 6.71
C SER A 166 19.36 18.10 7.49
N ALA A 167 18.37 18.41 8.32
CA ALA A 167 18.33 19.61 9.14
C ALA A 167 19.05 19.44 10.50
N GLY A 168 19.55 18.25 10.84
CA GLY A 168 20.13 17.94 12.16
C GLY A 168 19.12 17.99 13.30
N VAL A 169 17.82 17.81 13.00
CA VAL A 169 16.74 17.88 13.99
C VAL A 169 16.43 16.47 14.53
N GLN A 170 16.48 16.33 15.84
CA GLN A 170 16.20 15.05 16.52
C GLN A 170 15.01 15.22 17.47
N PRO A 171 13.84 14.62 17.16
CA PRO A 171 12.74 14.50 18.11
C PRO A 171 13.18 13.72 19.37
N ALA A 172 12.66 14.11 20.53
CA ALA A 172 12.88 13.33 21.76
C ALA A 172 12.14 11.98 21.72
N GLN A 173 11.01 11.94 21.02
CA GLN A 173 10.21 10.72 20.86
C GLN A 173 9.56 10.69 19.48
N GLU A 174 9.67 9.54 18.81
CA GLU A 174 8.94 9.19 17.60
C GLU A 174 7.79 8.25 17.96
N VAL A 175 6.55 8.63 17.62
CA VAL A 175 5.34 7.86 17.92
C VAL A 175 4.72 7.40 16.61
N PHE A 176 4.56 6.08 16.41
CA PHE A 176 3.92 5.56 15.21
C PHE A 176 2.41 5.37 15.42
N ALA A 177 1.62 6.17 14.71
CA ALA A 177 0.17 6.22 14.82
C ALA A 177 -0.55 5.29 13.83
N GLN A 178 0.20 4.58 12.98
CA GLN A 178 -0.23 3.61 11.95
C GLN A 178 -0.98 4.21 10.75
N ARG A 179 -1.76 5.29 10.93
CA ARG A 179 -2.59 5.90 9.90
C ARG A 179 -2.47 7.43 9.93
N HIS A 180 -2.71 8.04 8.78
CA HIS A 180 -2.64 9.50 8.64
C HIS A 180 -3.68 10.24 9.47
N ASP A 181 -4.92 9.74 9.52
CA ASP A 181 -5.98 10.31 10.35
C ASP A 181 -5.63 10.26 11.84
N ASN A 182 -4.99 9.19 12.32
CA ASN A 182 -4.53 9.11 13.70
C ASN A 182 -3.44 10.14 14.02
N VAL A 183 -2.47 10.36 13.11
CA VAL A 183 -1.45 11.42 13.27
C VAL A 183 -2.13 12.78 13.44
N VAL A 184 -3.07 13.12 12.56
CA VAL A 184 -3.82 14.37 12.63
C VAL A 184 -4.55 14.50 13.97
N MET A 185 -5.22 13.43 14.41
CA MET A 185 -5.94 13.41 15.68
C MET A 185 -5.04 13.56 16.89
N MET A 186 -3.88 12.92 16.92
CA MET A 186 -2.92 13.06 18.01
C MET A 186 -2.41 14.49 18.16
N VAL A 187 -2.18 15.19 17.04
CA VAL A 187 -1.80 16.62 17.07
C VAL A 187 -2.97 17.49 17.48
N TYR A 188 -4.16 17.26 16.93
CA TYR A 188 -5.38 18.00 17.26
C TYR A 188 -5.71 17.91 18.76
N GLN A 189 -5.58 16.72 19.35
CA GLN A 189 -5.81 16.46 20.78
C GLN A 189 -4.59 16.80 21.67
N ARG A 190 -3.49 17.30 21.09
CA ARG A 190 -2.25 17.64 21.80
C ARG A 190 -1.60 16.47 22.53
N GLN A 191 -1.82 15.25 22.07
CA GLN A 191 -1.16 14.04 22.59
C GLN A 191 0.32 14.00 22.20
N VAL A 192 0.67 14.66 21.11
CA VAL A 192 2.04 14.92 20.63
C VAL A 192 2.20 16.38 20.28
N ASP A 193 3.45 16.84 20.15
CA ASP A 193 3.75 18.24 19.90
C ASP A 193 3.60 18.60 18.41
N ALA A 194 3.88 17.64 17.52
CA ALA A 194 3.73 17.74 16.06
C ALA A 194 3.50 16.38 15.44
N GLY A 195 3.14 16.35 14.16
CA GLY A 195 2.98 15.09 13.40
C GLY A 195 3.35 15.25 11.94
N ALA A 196 3.72 14.15 11.30
CA ALA A 196 4.01 14.09 9.88
C ALA A 196 2.95 13.26 9.14
N ALA A 197 2.36 13.84 8.10
CA ALA A 197 1.29 13.21 7.34
C ALA A 197 1.39 13.56 5.85
N TYR A 198 0.59 12.93 5.00
CA TYR A 198 0.60 13.27 3.57
C TYR A 198 0.06 14.67 3.33
N TYR A 199 0.62 15.30 2.29
CA TYR A 199 0.18 16.57 1.74
C TYR A 199 -0.23 16.42 0.28
N SER A 200 -1.39 16.95 -0.05
CA SER A 200 -1.85 17.26 -1.40
C SER A 200 -2.35 18.70 -1.42
N ALA A 201 -2.12 19.39 -2.53
CA ALA A 201 -2.59 20.77 -2.67
C ALA A 201 -4.13 20.84 -2.57
N PRO A 202 -4.69 21.90 -2.02
CA PRO A 202 -6.13 22.12 -2.02
C PRO A 202 -6.70 22.08 -3.45
N ASP A 203 -7.97 21.73 -3.55
CA ASP A 203 -8.70 21.80 -4.81
C ASP A 203 -8.65 23.24 -5.35
N ARG A 204 -8.22 23.40 -6.62
CA ARG A 204 -8.04 24.73 -7.22
C ARG A 204 -9.34 25.47 -7.49
N GLU A 205 -10.44 24.74 -7.65
CA GLU A 205 -11.76 25.31 -7.95
C GLU A 205 -12.53 25.63 -6.67
N THR A 206 -12.51 24.70 -5.69
CA THR A 206 -13.32 24.83 -4.46
C THR A 206 -12.52 25.32 -3.26
N GLY A 207 -11.19 25.24 -3.29
CA GLY A 207 -10.32 25.52 -2.15
C GLY A 207 -10.36 24.44 -1.07
N GLU A 208 -11.06 23.32 -1.29
CA GLU A 208 -11.18 22.26 -0.30
C GLU A 208 -9.85 21.58 -0.01
N THR A 209 -9.58 21.36 1.28
CA THR A 209 -8.42 20.64 1.77
C THR A 209 -8.39 19.20 1.22
N GLN A 210 -7.26 18.80 0.64
CA GLN A 210 -7.05 17.47 0.04
C GLN A 210 -5.94 16.66 0.75
N ASP A 211 -5.36 17.19 1.81
CA ASP A 211 -4.32 16.53 2.61
C ASP A 211 -4.89 15.68 3.76
N ALA A 212 -4.03 15.19 4.64
CA ALA A 212 -4.42 14.32 5.75
C ALA A 212 -5.44 14.96 6.71
N VAL A 213 -5.49 16.30 6.83
CA VAL A 213 -6.47 16.98 7.67
C VAL A 213 -7.90 16.74 7.18
N ALA A 214 -8.09 16.60 5.85
CA ALA A 214 -9.40 16.29 5.28
C ALA A 214 -10.02 14.98 5.81
N LEU A 215 -9.19 14.02 6.24
CA LEU A 215 -9.66 12.72 6.75
C LEU A 215 -10.49 12.85 8.03
N VAL A 216 -10.25 13.89 8.83
CA VAL A 216 -10.90 14.08 10.13
C VAL A 216 -11.98 15.17 10.14
N LEU A 217 -12.13 15.96 9.07
CA LEU A 217 -13.04 17.12 9.04
C LEU A 217 -14.50 16.74 9.22
N LYS A 218 -14.91 15.54 8.82
CA LYS A 218 -16.30 15.08 9.05
C LYS A 218 -16.62 14.98 10.54
N GLN A 219 -15.67 14.55 11.34
CA GLN A 219 -15.82 14.36 12.79
C GLN A 219 -15.39 15.61 13.58
N TYR A 220 -14.37 16.33 13.08
CA TYR A 220 -13.78 17.52 13.70
C TYR A 220 -13.71 18.66 12.68
N PRO A 221 -14.84 19.35 12.41
CA PRO A 221 -14.91 20.38 11.36
C PRO A 221 -13.98 21.56 11.58
N ASP A 222 -13.54 21.79 12.80
CA ASP A 222 -12.62 22.87 13.18
C ASP A 222 -11.13 22.47 13.13
N ALA A 223 -10.79 21.23 12.75
CA ALA A 223 -9.40 20.78 12.70
C ALA A 223 -8.54 21.66 11.78
N HIS A 224 -9.10 22.11 10.63
CA HIS A 224 -8.38 23.02 9.72
C HIS A 224 -8.07 24.41 10.33
N LYS A 225 -8.78 24.81 11.39
CA LYS A 225 -8.53 26.08 12.12
C LYS A 225 -7.58 25.88 13.29
N LYS A 226 -7.53 24.67 13.86
CA LYS A 226 -6.70 24.33 15.01
C LYS A 226 -5.33 23.77 14.65
N LEU A 227 -5.14 23.34 13.42
CA LEU A 227 -3.89 22.80 12.94
C LEU A 227 -3.25 23.75 11.93
N LYS A 228 -1.92 23.86 12.00
CA LYS A 228 -1.11 24.61 11.03
C LYS A 228 -0.05 23.70 10.42
N THR A 229 0.25 23.89 9.15
CA THR A 229 1.41 23.29 8.50
C THR A 229 2.66 24.07 8.89
N ILE A 230 3.70 23.34 9.32
CA ILE A 230 5.01 23.90 9.69
C ILE A 230 5.89 24.01 8.45
N CYS A 231 5.98 22.91 7.70
CA CYS A 231 6.73 22.83 6.45
C CYS A 231 6.27 21.62 5.62
N TYR A 232 6.64 21.65 4.36
CA TYR A 232 6.41 20.54 3.40
C TYR A 232 7.72 19.81 3.13
N THR A 233 7.61 18.52 2.79
CA THR A 233 8.72 17.73 2.27
C THR A 233 8.88 17.93 0.76
N GLU A 234 9.94 17.36 0.20
CA GLU A 234 10.03 17.18 -1.25
C GLU A 234 8.84 16.35 -1.77
N ARG A 235 8.55 16.53 -3.07
CA ARG A 235 7.50 15.79 -3.76
C ARG A 235 8.09 14.58 -4.47
N ILE A 236 7.33 13.48 -4.42
CA ILE A 236 7.66 12.22 -5.08
C ILE A 236 6.51 11.79 -6.00
N ALA A 237 6.77 10.86 -6.92
CA ALA A 237 5.71 10.27 -7.73
C ALA A 237 4.59 9.69 -6.86
N ASN A 238 3.35 9.85 -7.30
CA ASN A 238 2.20 9.27 -6.62
C ASN A 238 2.29 7.75 -6.53
N ASP A 239 1.51 7.22 -5.60
CA ASP A 239 1.42 5.80 -5.26
C ASP A 239 1.07 4.95 -6.47
N PRO A 240 1.73 3.79 -6.67
CA PRO A 240 1.43 2.89 -7.78
C PRO A 240 0.34 1.87 -7.44
N ILE A 241 -0.34 1.41 -8.51
CA ILE A 241 -1.00 0.11 -8.52
C ILE A 241 0.03 -0.87 -9.06
N ILE A 242 0.36 -1.88 -8.25
CA ILE A 242 1.42 -2.86 -8.55
C ILE A 242 0.85 -4.25 -8.75
N PHE A 243 1.55 -5.02 -9.55
CA PHE A 243 1.26 -6.45 -9.80
C PHE A 243 2.43 -7.30 -9.30
N ARG A 244 2.14 -8.51 -8.83
CA ARG A 244 3.19 -9.46 -8.49
C ARG A 244 4.03 -9.84 -9.71
N LYS A 245 5.26 -10.24 -9.50
CA LYS A 245 6.12 -10.82 -10.53
C LYS A 245 5.40 -11.96 -11.25
N ASN A 246 5.56 -12.02 -12.56
CA ASN A 246 4.95 -13.06 -13.41
C ASN A 246 3.40 -13.13 -13.33
N PHE A 247 2.73 -12.02 -13.06
CA PHE A 247 1.27 -11.95 -13.20
C PHE A 247 0.89 -12.20 -14.66
N PRO A 248 -0.12 -13.06 -14.98
CA PRO A 248 -0.46 -13.40 -16.37
C PRO A 248 -0.77 -12.16 -17.20
N ARG A 249 -0.11 -12.02 -18.35
CA ARG A 249 -0.13 -10.80 -19.16
C ARG A 249 -1.52 -10.41 -19.62
N GLU A 250 -2.26 -11.35 -20.20
CA GLU A 250 -3.61 -11.09 -20.73
C GLU A 250 -4.58 -10.63 -19.63
N MET A 251 -4.51 -11.30 -18.45
CA MET A 251 -5.31 -10.90 -17.29
C MET A 251 -4.93 -9.48 -16.82
N ARG A 252 -3.63 -9.15 -16.78
CA ARG A 252 -3.14 -7.82 -16.40
C ARG A 252 -3.65 -6.76 -17.36
N GLU A 253 -3.56 -6.99 -18.68
CA GLU A 253 -4.02 -6.04 -19.70
C GLU A 253 -5.54 -5.80 -19.57
N SER A 254 -6.34 -6.82 -19.37
CA SER A 254 -7.78 -6.71 -19.15
C SER A 254 -8.14 -5.94 -17.90
N ILE A 255 -7.44 -6.21 -16.77
CA ILE A 255 -7.66 -5.52 -15.49
C ILE A 255 -7.25 -4.04 -15.61
N VAL A 256 -6.09 -3.76 -16.20
CA VAL A 256 -5.57 -2.39 -16.38
C VAL A 256 -6.51 -1.56 -17.27
N SER A 257 -6.99 -2.13 -18.40
CA SER A 257 -7.99 -1.46 -19.25
C SER A 257 -9.25 -1.11 -18.46
N THR A 258 -9.79 -2.07 -17.68
CA THR A 258 -10.98 -1.85 -16.85
C THR A 258 -10.75 -0.78 -15.79
N LEU A 259 -9.58 -0.78 -15.12
CA LEU A 259 -9.22 0.23 -14.11
C LEU A 259 -9.14 1.65 -14.71
N VAL A 260 -8.68 1.78 -15.95
CA VAL A 260 -8.64 3.07 -16.63
C VAL A 260 -10.05 3.48 -17.10
N GLU A 261 -10.82 2.55 -17.66
CA GLU A 261 -12.18 2.80 -18.15
C GLU A 261 -13.18 3.18 -17.06
N ILE A 262 -12.94 2.76 -15.81
CA ILE A 262 -13.86 3.03 -14.68
C ILE A 262 -14.12 4.54 -14.50
N PHE A 263 -13.17 5.40 -14.89
CA PHE A 263 -13.32 6.85 -14.79
C PHE A 263 -14.25 7.46 -15.84
N HIS A 264 -14.73 6.68 -16.81
CA HIS A 264 -15.72 7.15 -17.78
C HIS A 264 -17.13 7.27 -17.19
N THR A 265 -17.36 6.74 -15.99
CA THR A 265 -18.66 6.79 -15.30
C THR A 265 -18.59 7.62 -14.02
N PRO A 266 -19.67 8.36 -13.66
CA PRO A 266 -19.73 9.07 -12.38
C PRO A 266 -19.62 8.13 -11.18
N GLU A 267 -20.20 6.93 -11.27
CA GLU A 267 -20.11 5.92 -10.22
C GLU A 267 -18.67 5.42 -10.04
N GLY A 268 -17.98 5.10 -11.13
CA GLY A 268 -16.59 4.67 -11.09
C GLY A 268 -15.67 5.73 -10.50
N LYS A 269 -15.83 7.01 -10.90
CA LYS A 269 -15.11 8.14 -10.28
C LYS A 269 -15.35 8.18 -8.76
N LYS A 270 -16.60 8.05 -8.32
CA LYS A 270 -16.94 8.05 -6.89
C LYS A 270 -16.31 6.89 -6.13
N ILE A 271 -16.26 5.69 -6.73
CA ILE A 271 -15.63 4.51 -6.15
C ILE A 271 -14.12 4.76 -6.00
N MET A 272 -13.45 5.21 -7.06
CA MET A 272 -12.01 5.44 -7.06
C MET A 272 -11.61 6.61 -6.13
N SER A 273 -12.39 7.68 -6.10
CA SER A 273 -12.19 8.78 -5.13
C SER A 273 -12.36 8.28 -3.67
N GLY A 274 -13.21 7.30 -3.42
CA GLY A 274 -13.33 6.62 -2.13
C GLY A 274 -12.12 5.74 -1.77
N LEU A 275 -11.30 5.36 -2.75
CA LEU A 275 -10.03 4.67 -2.60
C LEU A 275 -8.88 5.69 -2.62
N TYR A 276 -8.50 6.20 -1.45
CA TYR A 276 -7.35 7.11 -1.30
C TYR A 276 -7.41 8.41 -2.10
N GLY A 277 -8.60 8.87 -2.50
CA GLY A 277 -8.76 10.10 -3.29
C GLY A 277 -8.22 9.98 -4.72
N ILE A 278 -8.37 8.81 -5.35
CA ILE A 278 -7.93 8.58 -6.74
C ILE A 278 -8.91 9.25 -7.70
N GLU A 279 -8.43 10.20 -8.50
CA GLU A 279 -9.21 10.94 -9.49
C GLU A 279 -8.85 10.53 -10.94
N GLY A 280 -7.80 9.74 -11.11
CA GLY A 280 -7.36 9.19 -12.39
C GLY A 280 -6.23 8.21 -12.25
N LEU A 281 -5.89 7.53 -13.34
CA LEU A 281 -4.78 6.59 -13.43
C LEU A 281 -3.98 6.86 -14.70
N LEU A 282 -2.66 6.83 -14.59
CA LEU A 282 -1.73 6.95 -15.70
C LEU A 282 -0.76 5.76 -15.72
N PRO A 283 -0.35 5.28 -16.88
CA PRO A 283 0.73 4.31 -16.97
C PRO A 283 1.98 4.83 -16.25
N CYS A 284 2.68 3.95 -15.56
CA CYS A 284 3.95 4.27 -14.92
C CYS A 284 4.97 3.14 -15.13
N ARG A 285 6.21 3.46 -14.81
CA ARG A 285 7.36 2.55 -14.87
C ARG A 285 8.16 2.61 -13.59
N ASP A 286 9.04 1.67 -13.39
CA ASP A 286 9.91 1.61 -12.22
C ASP A 286 10.80 2.87 -12.09
N GLU A 287 11.23 3.44 -13.22
CA GLU A 287 12.05 4.65 -13.27
C GLU A 287 11.35 5.89 -12.67
N ASP A 288 10.01 5.95 -12.67
CA ASP A 288 9.25 7.04 -12.04
C ASP A 288 9.55 7.14 -10.52
N TYR A 289 10.03 6.07 -9.91
CA TYR A 289 10.30 5.95 -8.47
C TYR A 289 11.81 6.07 -8.13
N GLU A 290 12.66 6.27 -9.14
CA GLU A 290 14.11 6.46 -8.95
C GLU A 290 14.47 7.69 -8.12
N PRO A 291 13.75 8.83 -8.19
CA PRO A 291 14.03 9.97 -7.33
C PRO A 291 13.97 9.64 -5.84
N LEU A 292 12.99 8.83 -5.41
CA LEU A 292 12.91 8.40 -4.00
C LEU A 292 14.05 7.43 -3.64
N ARG A 293 14.43 6.50 -4.52
CA ARG A 293 15.58 5.60 -4.29
C ARG A 293 16.88 6.38 -4.13
N ARG A 294 17.09 7.39 -4.98
CA ARG A 294 18.28 8.26 -4.90
C ARG A 294 18.33 9.00 -3.58
N MET A 295 17.22 9.63 -3.18
CA MET A 295 17.12 10.34 -1.90
C MET A 295 17.44 9.42 -0.72
N LEU A 296 16.90 8.20 -0.70
CA LEU A 296 17.19 7.20 0.35
C LEU A 296 18.69 6.86 0.43
N LYS A 297 19.32 6.66 -0.72
CA LYS A 297 20.75 6.36 -0.82
C LYS A 297 21.60 7.53 -0.32
N GLU A 298 21.28 8.75 -0.73
CA GLU A 298 21.99 9.98 -0.32
C GLU A 298 21.87 10.25 1.18
N GLN A 299 20.74 9.87 1.78
CA GLN A 299 20.51 9.99 3.22
C GLN A 299 21.07 8.81 4.04
N GLY A 300 21.75 7.85 3.42
CA GLY A 300 22.21 6.65 4.10
C GLY A 300 21.08 5.83 4.73
N MET A 301 19.86 6.00 4.25
CA MET A 301 18.69 5.27 4.72
C MET A 301 18.65 3.91 4.02
N ASP A 302 19.30 2.91 4.64
CA ASP A 302 19.24 1.55 4.12
C ASP A 302 17.81 1.00 4.26
N VAL A 303 17.23 0.71 3.10
CA VAL A 303 15.90 0.13 2.96
C VAL A 303 15.76 -1.17 3.77
N GLU A 304 16.82 -2.00 3.86
CA GLU A 304 16.79 -3.26 4.62
C GLU A 304 16.88 -3.03 6.13
N GLU A 305 17.65 -2.03 6.57
CA GLU A 305 17.72 -1.68 7.99
C GLU A 305 16.40 -1.10 8.50
N LEU A 306 15.73 -0.28 7.68
CA LEU A 306 14.40 0.24 8.02
C LEU A 306 13.40 -0.90 8.24
N ILE A 307 13.44 -1.96 7.39
CA ILE A 307 12.59 -3.15 7.55
C ILE A 307 12.94 -3.93 8.83
N LYS A 308 14.23 -4.06 9.17
CA LYS A 308 14.64 -4.80 10.39
C LYS A 308 14.19 -4.11 11.67
N LYS A 309 14.20 -2.77 11.69
CA LYS A 309 13.74 -1.97 12.83
C LYS A 309 12.22 -2.09 13.08
N THR A 310 11.43 -2.43 12.06
CA THR A 310 9.97 -2.59 12.18
C THR A 310 9.53 -3.98 12.68
N LYS A 311 10.47 -4.94 12.75
CA LYS A 311 10.19 -6.30 13.26
C LYS A 311 10.45 -6.48 14.76
N LYS A 312 10.94 -5.46 15.44
CA LYS A 312 11.11 -5.39 16.89
C LYS A 312 10.01 -4.55 17.52
#